data_bc1d60e237b58344ea30e105e30ce628
#
_entry.id   bc1d60e237b58344ea30e105e30ce628
#
_cell.length_a   1.000
_cell.length_b   1.000
_cell.length_c   1.000
_cell.angle_alpha   90.00
_cell.angle_beta   90.00
_cell.angle_gamma   90.00
#
_symmetry.space_group_name_H-M   'P 1'
#
loop_
_entity.id
_entity.type
_entity.pdbx_description
1 polymer ?
#
loop_
_entity_poly.entity_id
_entity_poly.type
_entity_poly.pdbx_seq_one_letter_code
_entity_poly.pdbx_strand_id
1 'polypeptide(L)'
;TTGALMLLLKEEHQRSKIMLSTLSLVLGLVVAIALLHWSSQHPTPGVYLSGNWAAPFGISLVLDRLSALMLVLTYAIALAASVFAMARWYKVGVHFYVLFQFQLMGLAGAFLTGDLFNLFVFFEIMLAASYGLLLHGSGRLRVQAGLHYVAINLVASSLFLIGTSMLYGRTGTLNMADL
;
A
#
# COMPACT_ATOMS: atom_id res chain seq x y z
N THR A 1 -11.22 -0.21 -4.09
CA THR A 1 -9.97 -0.82 -4.59
C THR A 1 -10.26 -2.11 -5.34
N THR A 2 -9.43 -2.48 -6.33
CA THR A 2 -9.55 -3.74 -7.09
C THR A 2 -9.47 -4.97 -6.19
N GLY A 3 -8.69 -4.93 -5.09
CA GLY A 3 -8.64 -5.99 -4.08
C GLY A 3 -10.01 -6.29 -3.46
N ALA A 4 -10.75 -5.26 -3.08
CA ALA A 4 -12.10 -5.42 -2.52
C ALA A 4 -13.10 -5.97 -3.56
N LEU A 5 -13.01 -5.52 -4.81
CA LEU A 5 -13.84 -6.07 -5.89
C LEU A 5 -13.56 -7.55 -6.15
N MET A 6 -12.30 -7.98 -6.02
CA MET A 6 -11.92 -9.38 -6.17
C MET A 6 -12.46 -10.28 -5.05
N LEU A 7 -12.71 -9.75 -3.85
CA LEU A 7 -13.34 -10.51 -2.76
C LEU A 7 -14.79 -10.88 -3.08
N LEU A 8 -15.48 -10.06 -3.88
CA LEU A 8 -16.86 -10.33 -4.31
C LEU A 8 -16.95 -11.42 -5.39
N LEU A 9 -15.83 -11.75 -6.04
CA LEU A 9 -15.77 -12.81 -7.04
C LEU A 9 -15.63 -14.18 -6.36
N LYS A 10 -16.47 -15.14 -6.76
CA LYS A 10 -16.41 -16.53 -6.26
C LYS A 10 -15.01 -17.12 -6.50
N GLU A 11 -14.64 -18.09 -5.67
CA GLU A 11 -13.33 -18.75 -5.71
C GLU A 11 -13.03 -19.45 -7.05
N GLU A 12 -14.06 -19.93 -7.74
CA GLU A 12 -13.95 -20.61 -9.04
C GLU A 12 -13.42 -19.69 -10.17
N HIS A 13 -13.52 -18.37 -10.03
CA HIS A 13 -13.13 -17.40 -11.06
C HIS A 13 -11.67 -16.93 -10.96
N GLN A 14 -10.74 -17.85 -10.75
CA GLN A 14 -9.31 -17.52 -10.63
C GLN A 14 -8.76 -16.77 -11.85
N ARG A 15 -9.15 -17.17 -13.07
CA ARG A 15 -8.70 -16.48 -14.29
C ARG A 15 -9.15 -15.03 -14.32
N SER A 16 -10.39 -14.75 -13.91
CA SER A 16 -10.92 -13.38 -13.82
C SER A 16 -10.16 -12.55 -12.78
N LYS A 17 -9.79 -13.13 -11.64
CA LYS A 17 -8.97 -12.46 -10.62
C LYS A 17 -7.58 -12.12 -11.14
N ILE A 18 -6.94 -13.02 -11.87
CA ILE A 18 -5.63 -12.79 -12.51
C ILE A 18 -5.74 -11.64 -13.52
N MET A 19 -6.71 -11.70 -14.42
CA MET A 19 -6.93 -10.67 -15.44
C MET A 19 -7.20 -9.29 -14.81
N LEU A 20 -8.09 -9.25 -13.80
CA LEU A 20 -8.42 -8.01 -13.10
C LEU A 20 -7.22 -7.44 -12.34
N SER A 21 -6.42 -8.31 -11.70
CA SER A 21 -5.18 -7.90 -11.04
C SER A 21 -4.18 -7.33 -12.04
N THR A 22 -3.92 -8.03 -13.13
CA THR A 22 -2.95 -7.59 -14.15
C THR A 22 -3.40 -6.27 -14.80
N LEU A 23 -4.68 -6.15 -15.13
CA LEU A 23 -5.24 -4.92 -15.68
C LEU A 23 -5.07 -3.75 -14.69
N SER A 24 -5.36 -3.99 -13.41
CA SER A 24 -5.16 -3.00 -12.34
C SER A 24 -3.70 -2.55 -12.21
N LEU A 25 -2.74 -3.49 -12.33
CA LEU A 25 -1.30 -3.17 -12.27
C LEU A 25 -0.86 -2.34 -13.48
N VAL A 26 -1.31 -2.70 -14.68
CA VAL A 26 -0.99 -1.94 -15.89
C VAL A 26 -1.58 -0.53 -15.82
N LEU A 27 -2.85 -0.40 -15.43
CA LEU A 27 -3.48 0.90 -15.21
C LEU A 27 -2.75 1.71 -14.14
N GLY A 28 -2.37 1.07 -13.02
CA GLY A 28 -1.60 1.69 -11.95
C GLY A 28 -0.26 2.23 -12.45
N LEU A 29 0.46 1.45 -13.27
CA LEU A 29 1.73 1.89 -13.87
C LEU A 29 1.53 3.07 -14.83
N VAL A 30 0.51 3.02 -15.68
CA VAL A 30 0.20 4.13 -16.61
C VAL A 30 -0.13 5.40 -15.84
N VAL A 31 -0.96 5.30 -14.80
CA VAL A 31 -1.28 6.44 -13.92
C VAL A 31 -0.02 6.95 -13.21
N ALA A 32 0.83 6.07 -12.67
CA ALA A 32 2.06 6.46 -12.00
C ALA A 32 3.02 7.22 -12.95
N ILE A 33 3.15 6.76 -14.21
CA ILE A 33 3.95 7.45 -15.23
C ILE A 33 3.33 8.82 -15.57
N ALA A 34 2.01 8.90 -15.69
CA ALA A 34 1.32 10.17 -15.95
C ALA A 34 1.51 11.17 -14.80
N LEU A 35 1.43 10.69 -13.54
CA LEU A 35 1.69 11.49 -12.34
C LEU A 35 3.15 11.96 -12.27
N LEU A 36 4.11 11.11 -12.64
CA LEU A 36 5.51 11.49 -12.72
C LEU A 36 5.75 12.57 -13.79
N HIS A 37 5.12 12.42 -14.95
CA HIS A 37 5.19 13.42 -16.01
C HIS A 37 4.58 14.74 -15.56
N TRP A 38 3.41 14.71 -14.94
CA TRP A 38 2.76 15.90 -14.38
C TRP A 38 3.64 16.59 -13.33
N SER A 39 4.17 15.83 -12.37
CA SER A 39 5.05 16.34 -11.30
C SER A 39 6.37 16.92 -11.86
N SER A 40 6.87 16.42 -13.00
CA SER A 40 8.07 16.96 -13.64
C SER A 40 7.86 18.35 -14.26
N GLN A 41 6.63 18.67 -14.64
CA GLN A 41 6.28 19.96 -15.27
C GLN A 41 5.87 21.01 -14.24
N HIS A 42 5.52 20.61 -13.01
CA HIS A 42 5.07 21.52 -11.97
C HIS A 42 6.14 21.63 -10.86
N PRO A 43 6.65 22.84 -10.54
CA PRO A 43 7.66 23.01 -9.51
C PRO A 43 7.10 22.82 -8.09
N THR A 44 5.79 23.05 -7.91
CA THR A 44 5.11 22.89 -6.62
C THR A 44 4.50 21.50 -6.50
N PRO A 45 4.57 20.83 -5.33
CA PRO A 45 3.90 19.58 -5.09
C PRO A 45 2.39 19.69 -5.28
N GLY A 46 1.78 18.66 -5.86
CA GLY A 46 0.33 18.54 -5.90
C GLY A 46 -0.20 18.12 -4.53
N VAL A 47 -1.15 18.87 -3.97
CA VAL A 47 -1.77 18.55 -2.69
C VAL A 47 -3.25 18.26 -2.91
N TYR A 48 -3.70 17.11 -2.41
CA TYR A 48 -5.10 16.73 -2.38
C TYR A 48 -5.57 16.59 -0.94
N LEU A 49 -6.56 17.39 -0.55
CA LEU A 49 -7.18 17.34 0.77
C LEU A 49 -8.40 16.42 0.73
N SER A 50 -8.37 15.35 1.49
CA SER A 50 -9.48 14.40 1.57
C SER A 50 -10.70 15.07 2.22
N GLY A 51 -11.82 15.11 1.49
CA GLY A 51 -13.03 15.79 1.94
C GLY A 51 -12.93 17.31 2.04
N ASN A 52 -11.90 17.92 1.48
CA ASN A 52 -11.59 19.35 1.54
C ASN A 52 -11.45 19.91 2.97
N TRP A 53 -11.00 19.07 3.91
CA TRP A 53 -10.71 19.47 5.28
C TRP A 53 -9.26 19.95 5.37
N ALA A 54 -9.07 21.12 5.97
CA ALA A 54 -7.73 21.67 6.19
C ALA A 54 -7.01 20.95 7.34
N ALA A 55 -5.67 21.00 7.34
CA ALA A 55 -4.88 20.61 8.50
C ALA A 55 -5.28 21.45 9.74
N PRO A 56 -5.22 20.92 10.97
CA PRO A 56 -4.64 19.61 11.36
C PRO A 56 -5.63 18.42 11.30
N PHE A 57 -6.88 18.64 10.92
CA PHE A 57 -7.94 17.60 10.99
C PHE A 57 -8.11 16.81 9.68
N GLY A 58 -7.65 17.37 8.56
CA GLY A 58 -7.79 16.75 7.24
C GLY A 58 -6.57 15.90 6.88
N ILE A 59 -6.85 14.75 6.25
CA ILE A 59 -5.80 13.92 5.63
C ILE A 59 -5.38 14.56 4.32
N SER A 60 -4.09 14.87 4.19
CA SER A 60 -3.49 15.36 2.96
C SER A 60 -2.75 14.25 2.21
N LEU A 61 -2.95 14.19 0.91
CA LEU A 61 -2.09 13.43 0.00
C LEU A 61 -1.23 14.40 -0.78
N VAL A 62 0.06 14.11 -0.85
CA VAL A 62 1.07 14.98 -1.46
C VAL A 62 1.75 14.22 -2.60
N LEU A 63 1.72 14.82 -3.77
CA LEU A 63 2.39 14.30 -4.94
C LEU A 63 3.59 15.18 -5.27
N ASP A 64 4.77 14.69 -5.00
CA ASP A 64 6.04 15.25 -5.44
C ASP A 64 6.74 14.33 -6.47
N ARG A 65 7.90 14.75 -6.96
CA ARG A 65 8.67 13.95 -7.93
C ARG A 65 9.14 12.62 -7.34
N LEU A 66 9.53 12.62 -6.06
CA LEU A 66 10.01 11.42 -5.38
C LEU A 66 8.87 10.42 -5.20
N SER A 67 7.73 10.86 -4.67
CA SER A 67 6.54 10.02 -4.49
C SER A 67 6.08 9.43 -5.83
N ALA A 68 6.03 10.24 -6.89
CA ALA A 68 5.66 9.78 -8.23
C ALA A 68 6.64 8.72 -8.77
N LEU A 69 7.96 8.93 -8.59
CA LEU A 69 8.99 7.96 -8.99
C LEU A 69 8.85 6.65 -8.22
N MET A 70 8.60 6.73 -6.91
CA MET A 70 8.38 5.55 -6.07
C MET A 70 7.13 4.76 -6.47
N LEU A 71 6.07 5.44 -6.91
CA LEU A 71 4.89 4.78 -7.47
C LEU A 71 5.22 4.03 -8.77
N VAL A 72 5.96 4.65 -9.70
CA VAL A 72 6.38 3.99 -10.95
C VAL A 72 7.19 2.74 -10.63
N LEU A 73 8.17 2.87 -9.75
CA LEU A 73 9.01 1.74 -9.32
C LEU A 73 8.18 0.61 -8.70
N THR A 74 7.25 0.95 -7.81
CA THR A 74 6.36 0.00 -7.15
C THR A 74 5.53 -0.77 -8.16
N TYR A 75 4.85 -0.10 -9.08
CA TYR A 75 4.00 -0.78 -10.08
C TYR A 75 4.82 -1.56 -11.11
N ALA A 76 6.02 -1.11 -11.47
CA ALA A 76 6.92 -1.86 -12.36
C ALA A 76 7.38 -3.17 -11.71
N ILE A 77 7.84 -3.12 -10.45
CA ILE A 77 8.23 -4.32 -9.69
C ILE A 77 7.02 -5.23 -9.46
N ALA A 78 5.86 -4.67 -9.14
CA ALA A 78 4.62 -5.41 -8.94
C ALA A 78 4.19 -6.17 -10.20
N LEU A 79 4.32 -5.57 -11.38
CA LEU A 79 4.07 -6.25 -12.65
C LEU A 79 5.02 -7.44 -12.86
N ALA A 80 6.33 -7.24 -12.65
CA ALA A 80 7.30 -8.31 -12.76
C ALA A 80 7.02 -9.44 -11.77
N ALA A 81 6.71 -9.12 -10.51
CA ALA A 81 6.34 -10.08 -9.47
C ALA A 81 5.04 -10.83 -9.82
N SER A 82 4.04 -10.13 -10.37
CA SER A 82 2.77 -10.74 -10.79
C SER A 82 2.98 -11.73 -11.94
N VAL A 83 3.79 -11.39 -12.94
CA VAL A 83 4.14 -12.30 -14.06
C VAL A 83 4.84 -13.55 -13.52
N PHE A 84 5.80 -13.38 -12.62
CA PHE A 84 6.48 -14.51 -11.98
C PHE A 84 5.50 -15.38 -11.17
N ALA A 85 4.59 -14.76 -10.42
CA ALA A 85 3.59 -15.47 -9.63
C ALA A 85 2.61 -16.26 -10.52
N MET A 86 2.21 -15.72 -11.67
CA MET A 86 1.37 -16.43 -12.64
C MET A 86 2.04 -17.69 -13.16
N ALA A 87 3.34 -17.70 -13.36
CA ALA A 87 4.07 -18.86 -13.87
C ALA A 87 4.21 -19.99 -12.83
N ARG A 88 4.23 -19.68 -11.53
CA ARG A 88 4.64 -20.65 -10.50
C ARG A 88 3.68 -20.80 -9.33
N TRP A 89 2.93 -19.75 -8.96
CA TRP A 89 2.19 -19.66 -7.70
C TRP A 89 0.68 -19.62 -7.84
N TYR A 90 0.13 -19.58 -9.05
CA TYR A 90 -1.32 -19.43 -9.26
C TYR A 90 -2.17 -20.57 -8.70
N LYS A 91 -1.55 -21.76 -8.46
CA LYS A 91 -2.24 -22.93 -7.92
C LYS A 91 -2.22 -23.03 -6.40
N VAL A 92 -1.46 -22.18 -5.71
CA VAL A 92 -1.13 -22.38 -4.28
C VAL A 92 -2.19 -21.76 -3.35
N GLY A 93 -3.07 -20.90 -3.83
CA GLY A 93 -4.16 -20.35 -3.01
C GLY A 93 -4.96 -19.23 -3.71
N VAL A 94 -6.19 -19.08 -3.27
CA VAL A 94 -7.23 -18.28 -3.93
C VAL A 94 -7.06 -16.78 -3.66
N HIS A 95 -6.42 -16.40 -2.55
CA HIS A 95 -6.39 -15.04 -2.04
C HIS A 95 -5.10 -14.27 -2.37
N PHE A 96 -4.13 -14.88 -3.07
CA PHE A 96 -2.84 -14.25 -3.37
C PHE A 96 -3.01 -12.87 -4.05
N TYR A 97 -3.79 -12.80 -5.13
CA TYR A 97 -3.96 -11.57 -5.89
C TYR A 97 -4.70 -10.49 -5.10
N VAL A 98 -5.62 -10.88 -4.23
CA VAL A 98 -6.34 -9.95 -3.35
C VAL A 98 -5.38 -9.30 -2.35
N LEU A 99 -4.61 -10.12 -1.64
CA LEU A 99 -3.61 -9.66 -0.68
C LEU A 99 -2.54 -8.81 -1.35
N PHE A 100 -2.12 -9.21 -2.55
CA PHE A 100 -1.15 -8.45 -3.34
C PHE A 100 -1.66 -7.05 -3.71
N GLN A 101 -2.95 -6.91 -4.06
CA GLN A 101 -3.55 -5.60 -4.32
C GLN A 101 -3.68 -4.75 -3.05
N PHE A 102 -3.96 -5.34 -1.89
CA PHE A 102 -3.93 -4.61 -0.62
C PHE A 102 -2.52 -4.18 -0.22
N GLN A 103 -1.50 -5.01 -0.48
CA GLN A 103 -0.10 -4.65 -0.30
C GLN A 103 0.27 -3.41 -1.11
N LEU A 104 -0.13 -3.37 -2.38
CA LEU A 104 0.13 -2.24 -3.27
C LEU A 104 -0.66 -0.99 -2.87
N MET A 105 -1.88 -1.16 -2.36
CA MET A 105 -2.66 -0.05 -1.82
C MET A 105 -1.95 0.61 -0.64
N GLY A 106 -1.43 -0.19 0.29
CA GLY A 106 -0.65 0.31 1.42
C GLY A 106 0.61 1.05 0.98
N LEU A 107 1.38 0.47 0.04
CA LEU A 107 2.58 1.11 -0.50
C LEU A 107 2.27 2.43 -1.21
N ALA A 108 1.28 2.44 -2.11
CA ALA A 108 0.91 3.65 -2.84
C ALA A 108 0.41 4.75 -1.90
N GLY A 109 -0.39 4.39 -0.89
CA GLY A 109 -0.86 5.33 0.11
C GLY A 109 0.27 5.88 0.98
N ALA A 110 1.23 5.04 1.39
CA ALA A 110 2.39 5.46 2.17
C ALA A 110 3.28 6.46 1.41
N PHE A 111 3.45 6.29 0.09
CA PHE A 111 4.24 7.22 -0.72
C PHE A 111 3.53 8.55 -1.03
N LEU A 112 2.20 8.57 -0.95
CA LEU A 112 1.42 9.77 -1.25
C LEU A 112 0.98 10.54 0.00
N THR A 113 1.06 9.94 1.18
CA THR A 113 0.54 10.60 2.37
C THR A 113 1.40 11.76 2.83
N GLY A 114 0.78 12.87 3.23
CA GLY A 114 1.39 14.02 3.89
C GLY A 114 1.06 14.10 5.39
N ASP A 115 0.51 13.02 5.98
CA ASP A 115 0.09 12.97 7.37
C ASP A 115 0.64 11.72 8.07
N LEU A 116 1.23 11.88 9.27
CA LEU A 116 1.88 10.79 9.99
C LEU A 116 0.90 9.71 10.47
N PHE A 117 -0.30 10.09 10.91
CA PHE A 117 -1.27 9.09 11.33
C PHE A 117 -1.79 8.28 10.13
N ASN A 118 -2.02 8.97 9.02
CA ASN A 118 -2.42 8.30 7.79
C ASN A 118 -1.30 7.39 7.23
N LEU A 119 -0.02 7.77 7.42
CA LEU A 119 1.13 6.92 7.12
C LEU A 119 1.08 5.62 7.94
N PHE A 120 0.80 5.73 9.25
CA PHE A 120 0.59 4.58 10.11
C PHE A 120 -0.52 3.66 9.58
N VAL A 121 -1.67 4.22 9.20
CA VAL A 121 -2.80 3.44 8.67
C VAL A 121 -2.39 2.67 7.39
N PHE A 122 -1.67 3.31 6.47
CA PHE A 122 -1.19 2.64 5.26
C PHE A 122 -0.14 1.57 5.55
N PHE A 123 0.73 1.79 6.54
CA PHE A 123 1.66 0.75 7.00
C PHE A 123 0.91 -0.45 7.59
N GLU A 124 -0.13 -0.23 8.40
CA GLU A 124 -0.93 -1.33 8.95
C GLU A 124 -1.62 -2.14 7.85
N ILE A 125 -2.18 -1.48 6.83
CA ILE A 125 -2.78 -2.17 5.67
C ILE A 125 -1.72 -3.00 4.94
N MET A 126 -0.54 -2.43 4.70
CA MET A 126 0.58 -3.09 4.05
C MET A 126 1.06 -4.30 4.88
N LEU A 127 1.23 -4.14 6.18
CA LEU A 127 1.65 -5.20 7.09
C LEU A 127 0.62 -6.33 7.16
N ALA A 128 -0.67 -6.01 7.31
CA ALA A 128 -1.73 -7.00 7.33
C ALA A 128 -1.76 -7.83 6.03
N ALA A 129 -1.61 -7.18 4.87
CA ALA A 129 -1.51 -7.86 3.59
C ALA A 129 -0.24 -8.74 3.50
N SER A 130 0.90 -8.25 4.00
CA SER A 130 2.17 -8.99 4.01
C SER A 130 2.11 -10.22 4.90
N TYR A 131 1.40 -10.17 6.03
CA TYR A 131 1.18 -11.32 6.89
C TYR A 131 0.43 -12.43 6.15
N GLY A 132 -0.64 -12.05 5.44
CA GLY A 132 -1.39 -12.99 4.62
C GLY A 132 -0.56 -13.59 3.48
N LEU A 133 0.26 -12.77 2.81
CA LEU A 133 1.18 -13.21 1.74
C LEU A 133 2.29 -14.13 2.28
N LEU A 134 2.84 -13.83 3.44
CA LEU A 134 3.87 -14.64 4.09
C LEU A 134 3.34 -16.03 4.45
N LEU A 135 2.12 -16.10 4.97
CA LEU A 135 1.47 -17.34 5.38
C LEU A 135 0.84 -18.09 4.20
N HIS A 136 0.82 -17.50 3.01
CA HIS A 136 0.27 -18.11 1.81
C HIS A 136 1.01 -19.38 1.44
N GLY A 137 0.25 -20.48 1.23
CA GLY A 137 0.79 -21.80 0.91
C GLY A 137 1.06 -22.71 2.11
N SER A 138 0.72 -22.28 3.35
CA SER A 138 0.76 -23.04 4.61
C SER A 138 2.12 -23.74 4.93
N GLY A 139 2.22 -24.38 6.07
CA GLY A 139 3.41 -25.14 6.51
C GLY A 139 3.92 -24.67 7.89
N ARG A 140 4.29 -25.66 8.73
CA ARG A 140 4.67 -25.40 10.14
C ARG A 140 5.81 -24.39 10.30
N LEU A 141 6.87 -24.50 9.50
CA LEU A 141 8.02 -23.60 9.56
C LEU A 141 7.64 -22.19 9.14
N ARG A 142 6.76 -22.05 8.13
CA ARG A 142 6.27 -20.77 7.65
C ARG A 142 5.40 -20.08 8.68
N VAL A 143 4.51 -20.82 9.36
CA VAL A 143 3.68 -20.28 10.45
C VAL A 143 4.55 -19.82 11.61
N GLN A 144 5.56 -20.59 12.00
CA GLN A 144 6.47 -20.22 13.09
C GLN A 144 7.26 -18.93 12.74
N ALA A 145 7.82 -18.83 11.55
CA ALA A 145 8.51 -17.63 11.07
C ALA A 145 7.54 -16.43 10.97
N GLY A 146 6.32 -16.69 10.49
CA GLY A 146 5.28 -15.67 10.39
C GLY A 146 4.86 -15.08 11.72
N LEU A 147 4.75 -15.90 12.77
CA LEU A 147 4.45 -15.41 14.12
C LEU A 147 5.52 -14.45 14.65
N HIS A 148 6.80 -14.76 14.45
CA HIS A 148 7.89 -13.84 14.82
C HIS A 148 7.82 -12.54 14.03
N TYR A 149 7.57 -12.61 12.74
CA TYR A 149 7.42 -11.44 11.88
C TYR A 149 6.26 -10.55 12.36
N VAL A 150 5.09 -11.12 12.63
CA VAL A 150 3.91 -10.40 13.14
C VAL A 150 4.23 -9.76 14.49
N ALA A 151 4.82 -10.50 15.44
CA ALA A 151 5.11 -10.01 16.77
C ALA A 151 6.07 -8.80 16.75
N ILE A 152 7.15 -8.87 15.97
CA ILE A 152 8.11 -7.77 15.83
C ILE A 152 7.45 -6.54 15.22
N ASN A 153 6.65 -6.73 14.16
CA ASN A 153 5.97 -5.61 13.52
C ASN A 153 4.91 -4.96 14.42
N LEU A 154 4.16 -5.73 15.22
CA LEU A 154 3.22 -5.18 16.18
C LEU A 154 3.93 -4.29 17.23
N VAL A 155 5.09 -4.70 17.70
CA VAL A 155 5.89 -3.87 18.62
C VAL A 155 6.35 -2.60 17.91
N ALA A 156 6.87 -2.71 16.67
CA ALA A 156 7.31 -1.56 15.88
C ALA A 156 6.16 -0.57 15.60
N SER A 157 5.00 -1.07 15.21
CA SER A 157 3.78 -0.26 15.01
C SER A 157 3.33 0.44 16.29
N SER A 158 3.38 -0.25 17.42
CA SER A 158 3.04 0.33 18.71
C SER A 158 3.98 1.47 19.10
N LEU A 159 5.29 1.30 18.88
CA LEU A 159 6.29 2.33 19.13
C LEU A 159 6.11 3.53 18.19
N PHE A 160 5.80 3.28 16.91
CA PHE A 160 5.49 4.35 15.97
C PHE A 160 4.27 5.16 16.41
N LEU A 161 3.19 4.49 16.83
CA LEU A 161 1.97 5.15 17.31
C LEU A 161 2.21 5.96 18.57
N ILE A 162 3.00 5.45 19.53
CA ILE A 162 3.41 6.19 20.74
C ILE A 162 4.19 7.44 20.33
N GLY A 163 5.19 7.33 19.45
CA GLY A 163 5.98 8.46 18.96
C GLY A 163 5.11 9.52 18.29
N THR A 164 4.20 9.10 17.43
CA THR A 164 3.24 9.97 16.73
C THR A 164 2.31 10.68 17.72
N SER A 165 1.82 9.97 18.76
CA SER A 165 0.98 10.55 19.79
C SER A 165 1.72 11.60 20.63
N MET A 166 2.98 11.34 20.99
CA MET A 166 3.82 12.30 21.69
C MET A 166 4.09 13.55 20.85
N LEU A 167 4.32 13.37 19.57
CA LEU A 167 4.51 14.48 18.63
C LEU A 167 3.24 15.33 18.55
N TYR A 168 2.07 14.69 18.34
CA TYR A 168 0.78 15.38 18.35
C TYR A 168 0.52 16.16 19.65
N GLY A 169 0.85 15.58 20.79
CA GLY A 169 0.72 16.24 22.08
C GLY A 169 1.58 17.51 22.24
N ARG A 170 2.66 17.63 21.47
CA ARG A 170 3.57 18.79 21.47
C ARG A 170 3.23 19.85 20.41
N THR A 171 2.83 19.41 19.24
CA THR A 171 2.65 20.28 18.06
C THR A 171 1.18 20.57 17.75
N GLY A 172 0.24 19.71 18.18
CA GLY A 172 -1.19 19.82 17.86
C GLY A 172 -1.52 19.44 16.41
N THR A 173 -0.54 18.98 15.63
CA THR A 173 -0.74 18.55 14.23
C THR A 173 0.04 17.28 13.94
N LEU A 174 -0.41 16.51 12.94
CA LEU A 174 0.30 15.36 12.36
C LEU A 174 0.58 15.55 10.87
N ASN A 175 0.23 16.72 10.34
CA ASN A 175 0.59 17.07 8.97
C ASN A 175 2.10 17.31 8.88
N MET A 176 2.76 16.59 7.96
CA MET A 176 4.23 16.62 7.83
C MET A 176 4.76 17.96 7.37
N ALA A 177 3.93 18.80 6.74
CA ALA A 177 4.33 20.13 6.31
C ALA A 177 4.22 21.19 7.43
N ASP A 178 3.44 20.90 8.48
CA ASP A 178 3.23 21.77 9.63
C ASP A 178 4.19 21.44 10.80
N LEU A 179 4.87 20.30 10.76
CA LEU A 179 5.84 19.82 11.75
C LEU A 179 7.22 20.42 11.52
#